data_f760bbf70f6cab7b21101f119b1d31df
#
_entry.id   f760bbf70f6cab7b21101f119b1d31df
#
_cell.length_a   1.000
_cell.length_b   1.000
_cell.length_c   1.000
_cell.angle_alpha   90.00
_cell.angle_beta   90.00
_cell.angle_gamma   90.00
#
_symmetry.space_group_name_H-M   'P 1'
#
loop_
_entity.id
_entity.type
_entity.pdbx_description
1 polymer ?
#
loop_
_entity_poly.entity_id
_entity_poly.type
_entity_poly.pdbx_seq_one_letter_code
_entity_poly.pdbx_strand_id
1 'polypeptide(L)'
;MAAFSPFVTGAAPDLFGLDDFSTLGQPLNFDNIFSQAEYIKWRSFRERPEAQFVGLTMPHILMRLPYRKSPGSFKGIHFKEECASRGREKYCWGNAAYAFAAILIREFGNVGWFGHIRGAPRNQEAGGVVTTLPCDVFATDADDVAIKPVTDVIITDIKERELSDLGLIPLCQCYDTPYAAFYSNQSVRRPDPTVSLDTQVNARLSAMLQHVLCGSRIAHYIKVMIRDKVGSFITADECEAFLREWLFRYTTGQEDLEWEEQARYPLREASVSVKDHPGKPGEYICVIRLRPHYQLDHMDSDLELVTELAHST
;
A
#
# COMPACT_ATOMS: atom_id res chain seq x y z
N MET A 1 -10.67 5.67 -12.69
CA MET A 1 -9.79 4.90 -13.55
C MET A 1 -8.91 5.76 -14.47
N ALA A 2 -9.45 6.76 -15.14
CA ALA A 2 -8.65 7.62 -16.04
C ALA A 2 -7.39 8.28 -15.42
N ALA A 3 -7.38 8.55 -14.13
CA ALA A 3 -6.25 9.21 -13.45
C ALA A 3 -5.11 8.26 -13.07
N PHE A 4 -5.33 6.96 -12.92
CA PHE A 4 -4.35 5.99 -12.41
C PHE A 4 -3.59 6.51 -11.17
N SER A 5 -4.30 7.11 -10.22
CA SER A 5 -3.71 7.72 -9.02
C SER A 5 -4.15 6.98 -7.78
N PRO A 6 -3.27 6.20 -7.15
CA PRO A 6 -3.56 5.55 -5.87
C PRO A 6 -3.71 6.58 -4.74
N PHE A 7 -4.61 6.30 -3.82
CA PHE A 7 -4.87 7.06 -2.61
C PHE A 7 -4.68 6.18 -1.39
N VAL A 8 -3.94 6.67 -0.41
CA VAL A 8 -3.76 6.00 0.88
C VAL A 8 -4.22 6.92 1.98
N THR A 9 -5.07 6.41 2.85
CA THR A 9 -5.55 7.11 4.05
C THR A 9 -5.74 6.13 5.20
N GLY A 10 -6.07 6.61 6.39
CA GLY A 10 -6.40 5.74 7.53
C GLY A 10 -7.86 5.36 7.53
N ALA A 11 -8.14 4.15 7.93
CA ALA A 11 -9.47 3.74 8.34
C ALA A 11 -9.86 4.46 9.63
N ALA A 12 -11.13 4.80 9.78
CA ALA A 12 -11.67 5.28 11.04
C ALA A 12 -12.29 4.12 11.83
N PRO A 13 -12.32 4.16 13.18
CA PRO A 13 -13.00 3.17 14.00
C PRO A 13 -14.48 3.00 13.62
N ASP A 14 -15.14 4.10 13.22
CA ASP A 14 -16.53 4.10 12.74
C ASP A 14 -16.78 3.15 11.57
N LEU A 15 -15.74 2.82 10.77
CA LEU A 15 -15.85 1.84 9.70
C LEU A 15 -16.23 0.44 10.24
N PHE A 16 -15.94 0.18 11.50
CA PHE A 16 -16.24 -1.10 12.19
C PHE A 16 -17.41 -0.94 13.16
N GLY A 17 -18.04 0.24 13.22
CA GLY A 17 -19.05 0.56 14.24
C GLY A 17 -18.45 0.69 15.64
N LEU A 18 -17.19 1.08 15.75
CA LEU A 18 -16.46 1.21 17.02
C LEU A 18 -16.19 2.69 17.32
N ASP A 19 -16.18 3.05 18.60
CA ASP A 19 -15.81 4.39 19.05
C ASP A 19 -14.28 4.60 18.94
N ASP A 20 -13.49 3.57 19.19
CA ASP A 20 -12.03 3.57 19.07
C ASP A 20 -11.48 2.18 18.69
N PHE A 21 -10.22 2.12 18.29
CA PHE A 21 -9.58 0.86 17.92
C PHE A 21 -9.19 -0.03 19.10
N SER A 22 -9.28 0.41 20.35
CA SER A 22 -8.92 -0.41 21.51
C SER A 22 -9.80 -1.67 21.59
N THR A 23 -11.04 -1.56 21.13
CA THR A 23 -11.99 -2.68 21.06
C THR A 23 -11.54 -3.79 20.10
N LEU A 24 -10.69 -3.49 19.11
CA LEU A 24 -10.09 -4.51 18.24
C LEU A 24 -9.20 -5.49 19.02
N GLY A 25 -8.74 -5.15 20.22
CA GLY A 25 -8.07 -6.09 21.13
C GLY A 25 -8.93 -7.28 21.52
N GLN A 26 -10.26 -7.17 21.43
CA GLN A 26 -11.23 -8.21 21.78
C GLN A 26 -11.57 -9.08 20.54
N PRO A 27 -12.11 -10.29 20.75
CA PRO A 27 -12.64 -11.10 19.65
C PRO A 27 -13.82 -10.39 18.98
N LEU A 28 -13.70 -10.10 17.70
CA LEU A 28 -14.75 -9.50 16.87
C LEU A 28 -15.00 -10.41 15.67
N ASN A 29 -16.26 -10.49 15.27
CA ASN A 29 -16.63 -11.18 14.03
C ASN A 29 -16.85 -10.14 12.92
N PHE A 30 -15.84 -9.92 12.13
CA PHE A 30 -15.87 -8.92 11.05
C PHE A 30 -16.88 -9.29 9.95
N ASP A 31 -17.07 -10.57 9.66
CA ASP A 31 -18.06 -11.02 8.68
C ASP A 31 -19.48 -10.59 9.08
N ASN A 32 -19.82 -10.75 10.36
CA ASN A 32 -21.10 -10.29 10.87
C ASN A 32 -21.24 -8.78 10.81
N ILE A 33 -20.19 -8.02 11.13
CA ILE A 33 -20.21 -6.55 11.07
C ILE A 33 -20.46 -6.12 9.64
N PHE A 34 -19.62 -6.53 8.69
CA PHE A 34 -19.69 -6.06 7.30
C PHE A 34 -20.83 -6.70 6.48
N SER A 35 -21.54 -7.70 7.00
CA SER A 35 -22.74 -8.25 6.36
C SER A 35 -24.00 -7.40 6.60
N GLN A 36 -24.01 -6.52 7.58
CA GLN A 36 -25.15 -5.68 7.94
C GLN A 36 -25.59 -4.76 6.80
N ALA A 37 -26.85 -4.33 6.85
CA ALA A 37 -27.45 -3.51 5.78
C ALA A 37 -26.79 -2.14 5.60
N GLU A 38 -26.27 -1.56 6.67
CA GLU A 38 -25.57 -0.26 6.64
C GLU A 38 -24.30 -0.30 5.79
N TYR A 39 -23.67 -1.48 5.62
CA TYR A 39 -22.47 -1.65 4.81
C TYR A 39 -22.72 -1.98 3.33
N ILE A 40 -23.97 -1.91 2.84
CA ILE A 40 -24.29 -2.19 1.42
C ILE A 40 -23.46 -1.28 0.47
N LYS A 41 -23.36 0.01 0.79
CA LYS A 41 -22.58 0.97 -0.03
C LYS A 41 -21.10 0.64 -0.02
N TRP A 42 -20.56 0.24 1.14
CA TRP A 42 -19.16 -0.18 1.29
C TRP A 42 -18.87 -1.43 0.47
N ARG A 43 -19.69 -2.46 0.57
CA ARG A 43 -19.55 -3.69 -0.23
C ARG A 43 -19.60 -3.41 -1.72
N SER A 44 -20.59 -2.62 -2.17
CA SER A 44 -20.72 -2.23 -3.59
C SER A 44 -19.51 -1.41 -4.08
N PHE A 45 -18.93 -0.55 -3.23
CA PHE A 45 -17.72 0.18 -3.59
C PHE A 45 -16.53 -0.76 -3.78
N ARG A 46 -16.36 -1.73 -2.90
CA ARG A 46 -15.24 -2.71 -2.96
C ARG A 46 -15.25 -3.59 -4.21
N GLU A 47 -16.40 -3.78 -4.82
CA GLU A 47 -16.56 -4.56 -6.07
C GLU A 47 -16.19 -3.76 -7.33
N ARG A 48 -16.06 -2.43 -7.21
CA ARG A 48 -15.72 -1.58 -8.34
C ARG A 48 -14.23 -1.67 -8.68
N PRO A 49 -13.86 -1.57 -9.98
CA PRO A 49 -12.46 -1.56 -10.39
C PRO A 49 -11.66 -0.41 -9.75
N GLU A 50 -12.30 0.74 -9.47
CA GLU A 50 -11.66 1.90 -8.86
C GLU A 50 -11.18 1.64 -7.45
N ALA A 51 -11.78 0.71 -6.73
CA ALA A 51 -11.41 0.35 -5.37
C ALA A 51 -9.97 -0.16 -5.23
N GLN A 52 -9.37 -0.68 -6.32
CA GLN A 52 -7.96 -1.08 -6.32
C GLN A 52 -6.99 0.07 -6.09
N PHE A 53 -7.41 1.32 -6.34
CA PHE A 53 -6.57 2.50 -6.14
C PHE A 53 -6.70 3.09 -4.72
N VAL A 54 -7.40 2.45 -3.81
CA VAL A 54 -7.59 2.92 -2.45
C VAL A 54 -6.97 1.96 -1.46
N GLY A 55 -6.07 2.48 -0.61
CA GLY A 55 -5.49 1.79 0.53
C GLY A 55 -5.96 2.41 1.84
N LEU A 56 -6.41 1.59 2.78
CA LEU A 56 -6.84 2.01 4.11
C LEU A 56 -5.92 1.40 5.16
N THR A 57 -5.09 2.24 5.76
CA THR A 57 -4.17 1.83 6.83
C THR A 57 -4.85 1.93 8.19
N MET A 58 -4.40 1.13 9.14
CA MET A 58 -4.85 1.15 10.53
C MET A 58 -3.85 0.42 11.43
N PRO A 59 -3.94 0.44 12.74
CA PRO A 59 -4.71 1.36 13.58
C PRO A 59 -4.02 2.74 13.65
N HIS A 60 -4.30 3.55 14.67
CA HIS A 60 -3.56 4.80 14.87
C HIS A 60 -2.14 4.55 15.35
N ILE A 61 -1.23 5.49 15.00
CA ILE A 61 0.17 5.50 15.39
C ILE A 61 0.46 6.61 16.37
N LEU A 62 1.45 6.42 17.24
CA LEU A 62 1.93 7.47 18.13
C LEU A 62 2.69 8.51 17.30
N MET A 63 2.21 9.76 17.32
CA MET A 63 2.82 10.86 16.56
C MET A 63 3.96 11.54 17.31
N ARG A 64 3.87 11.59 18.64
CA ARG A 64 4.90 12.14 19.54
C ARG A 64 4.74 11.57 20.93
N LEU A 65 5.84 11.62 21.68
CA LEU A 65 5.80 11.31 23.10
C LEU A 65 5.00 12.36 23.86
N PRO A 66 4.33 11.96 24.97
CA PRO A 66 3.67 12.91 25.86
C PRO A 66 4.66 13.93 26.42
N TYR A 67 4.23 15.17 26.55
CA TYR A 67 5.01 16.19 27.22
C TYR A 67 5.16 15.87 28.71
N ARG A 68 6.40 15.69 29.14
CA ARG A 68 6.76 15.41 30.54
C ARG A 68 7.65 16.55 31.08
N LYS A 69 7.49 16.86 32.35
CA LYS A 69 8.41 17.80 33.00
C LYS A 69 9.76 17.11 33.19
N SER A 70 10.78 17.56 32.49
CA SER A 70 12.15 17.06 32.64
C SER A 70 13.05 18.15 33.28
N PRO A 71 14.00 17.78 34.16
CA PRO A 71 15.03 18.70 34.61
C PRO A 71 15.82 19.20 33.40
N GLY A 72 15.93 20.52 33.24
CA GLY A 72 16.63 21.15 32.11
C GLY A 72 15.79 21.37 30.85
N SER A 73 14.50 21.04 30.87
CA SER A 73 13.58 21.36 29.77
C SER A 73 13.46 22.88 29.54
N PHE A 74 13.09 23.23 28.33
CA PHE A 74 12.92 24.56 27.77
C PHE A 74 12.36 25.59 28.77
N LYS A 75 12.97 26.79 28.83
CA LYS A 75 12.62 27.90 29.77
C LYS A 75 11.30 28.62 29.40
N GLY A 76 10.42 28.00 28.63
CA GLY A 76 9.13 28.56 28.25
C GLY A 76 7.96 28.03 29.08
N ILE A 77 6.87 27.66 28.39
CA ILE A 77 5.67 27.11 29.01
C ILE A 77 5.98 25.72 29.54
N HIS A 78 5.82 25.50 30.83
CA HIS A 78 5.93 24.19 31.46
C HIS A 78 4.60 23.49 31.41
N PHE A 79 4.40 22.70 30.36
CA PHE A 79 3.22 21.86 30.15
C PHE A 79 3.53 20.38 30.42
N LYS A 80 2.66 19.71 31.15
CA LYS A 80 2.73 18.28 31.40
C LYS A 80 1.41 17.65 30.98
N GLU A 81 1.48 16.66 30.11
CA GLU A 81 0.31 15.86 29.77
C GLU A 81 0.08 14.78 30.83
N GLU A 82 -1.15 14.70 31.34
CA GLU A 82 -1.54 13.68 32.30
C GLU A 82 -1.98 12.39 31.57
N CYS A 83 -1.01 11.68 31.02
CA CYS A 83 -1.26 10.41 30.32
C CYS A 83 -1.14 9.18 31.25
N ALA A 84 -0.61 9.34 32.46
CA ALA A 84 -0.26 8.23 33.34
C ALA A 84 -1.45 7.56 34.04
N SER A 85 -2.55 8.30 34.28
CA SER A 85 -3.64 7.82 35.15
C SER A 85 -4.84 7.23 34.43
N ARG A 86 -4.93 7.38 33.10
CA ARG A 86 -6.11 6.95 32.31
C ARG A 86 -5.75 6.19 31.03
N GLY A 87 -4.67 5.41 31.08
CA GLY A 87 -4.26 4.65 29.91
C GLY A 87 -3.75 5.51 28.77
N ARG A 88 -3.73 4.94 27.58
CA ARG A 88 -3.15 5.54 26.38
C ARG A 88 -4.12 6.41 25.56
N GLU A 89 -5.36 6.56 26.01
CA GLU A 89 -6.42 7.32 25.31
C GLU A 89 -6.03 8.79 25.05
N LYS A 90 -5.24 9.36 25.95
CA LYS A 90 -4.79 10.76 25.85
C LYS A 90 -3.46 10.95 25.10
N TYR A 91 -2.93 9.93 24.47
CA TYR A 91 -1.73 10.08 23.65
C TYR A 91 -2.07 10.80 22.35
N CYS A 92 -1.06 11.40 21.73
CA CYS A 92 -1.21 12.05 20.44
C CYS A 92 -1.21 10.98 19.32
N TRP A 93 -2.36 10.39 19.11
CA TRP A 93 -2.57 9.40 18.05
C TRP A 93 -2.79 10.08 16.71
N GLY A 94 -2.29 9.46 15.65
CA GLY A 94 -2.44 9.94 14.29
C GLY A 94 -2.66 8.80 13.29
N ASN A 95 -2.85 9.18 12.05
CA ASN A 95 -3.18 8.28 10.98
C ASN A 95 -1.95 7.43 10.55
N ALA A 96 -2.10 6.11 10.51
CA ALA A 96 -1.06 5.19 10.06
C ALA A 96 -0.64 5.38 8.59
N ALA A 97 -1.43 6.08 7.78
CA ALA A 97 -1.04 6.41 6.42
C ALA A 97 0.26 7.24 6.35
N TYR A 98 0.59 8.02 7.38
CA TYR A 98 1.87 8.72 7.45
C TYR A 98 3.05 7.75 7.56
N ALA A 99 2.92 6.70 8.37
CA ALA A 99 3.94 5.66 8.46
C ALA A 99 4.07 4.88 7.14
N PHE A 100 2.95 4.57 6.49
CA PHE A 100 2.96 3.91 5.18
C PHE A 100 3.59 4.81 4.11
N ALA A 101 3.29 6.11 4.10
CA ALA A 101 3.92 7.07 3.20
C ALA A 101 5.45 7.16 3.41
N ALA A 102 5.92 7.07 4.65
CA ALA A 102 7.35 7.05 4.95
C ALA A 102 8.04 5.82 4.33
N ILE A 103 7.40 4.64 4.35
CA ILE A 103 7.89 3.45 3.66
C ILE A 103 7.96 3.67 2.16
N LEU A 104 6.90 4.22 1.55
CA LEU A 104 6.88 4.51 0.11
C LEU A 104 8.01 5.45 -0.30
N ILE A 105 8.25 6.51 0.49
CA ILE A 105 9.33 7.47 0.23
C ILE A 105 10.70 6.81 0.38
N ARG A 106 10.89 6.00 1.43
CA ARG A 106 12.15 5.25 1.67
C ARG A 106 12.45 4.32 0.51
N GLU A 107 11.48 3.48 0.13
CA GLU A 107 11.66 2.50 -0.94
C GLU A 107 11.93 3.20 -2.29
N PHE A 108 11.15 4.23 -2.59
CA PHE A 108 11.39 5.03 -3.79
C PHE A 108 12.77 5.69 -3.82
N GLY A 109 13.25 6.18 -2.68
CA GLY A 109 14.58 6.78 -2.55
C GLY A 109 15.70 5.77 -2.78
N ASN A 110 15.52 4.52 -2.34
CA ASN A 110 16.52 3.48 -2.43
C ASN A 110 16.61 2.85 -3.84
N VAL A 111 15.46 2.49 -4.42
CA VAL A 111 15.44 1.69 -5.65
C VAL A 111 14.67 2.34 -6.79
N GLY A 112 13.95 3.41 -6.53
CA GLY A 112 13.16 4.13 -7.53
C GLY A 112 11.81 3.49 -7.86
N TRP A 113 11.40 2.42 -7.18
CA TRP A 113 10.14 1.70 -7.38
C TRP A 113 9.48 1.35 -6.05
N PHE A 114 8.31 0.66 -6.08
CA PHE A 114 7.49 0.34 -4.92
C PHE A 114 7.29 -1.17 -4.71
N GLY A 115 8.21 -2.00 -5.24
CA GLY A 115 8.07 -3.46 -5.19
C GLY A 115 8.11 -4.02 -3.77
N HIS A 116 8.92 -3.44 -2.90
CA HIS A 116 9.26 -3.97 -1.59
C HIS A 116 8.75 -3.08 -0.44
N ILE A 117 7.44 -2.89 -0.35
CA ILE A 117 6.78 -2.03 0.66
C ILE A 117 6.00 -2.81 1.72
N ARG A 118 6.20 -4.12 1.82
CA ARG A 118 5.54 -5.01 2.79
C ARG A 118 6.51 -6.00 3.42
N GLY A 119 6.08 -6.62 4.52
CA GLY A 119 6.87 -7.64 5.22
C GLY A 119 7.97 -7.04 6.07
N ALA A 120 8.61 -7.88 6.85
CA ALA A 120 9.72 -7.52 7.73
C ALA A 120 10.92 -8.44 7.44
N PRO A 121 11.81 -8.06 6.52
CA PRO A 121 13.03 -8.82 6.26
C PRO A 121 13.92 -8.82 7.50
N ARG A 122 14.61 -9.93 7.74
CA ARG A 122 15.45 -10.08 8.94
C ARG A 122 16.63 -9.11 8.89
N ASN A 123 16.83 -8.36 9.99
CA ASN A 123 17.97 -7.46 10.20
C ASN A 123 18.12 -6.34 9.15
N GLN A 124 17.06 -5.93 8.50
CA GLN A 124 17.07 -4.86 7.50
C GLN A 124 15.93 -3.87 7.75
N GLU A 125 16.22 -2.57 7.65
CA GLU A 125 15.21 -1.52 7.59
C GLU A 125 14.63 -1.43 6.16
N ALA A 126 13.92 -2.45 5.77
CA ALA A 126 13.37 -2.57 4.43
C ALA A 126 11.94 -3.14 4.47
N GLY A 127 11.33 -3.27 3.32
CA GLY A 127 9.95 -3.77 3.23
C GLY A 127 8.96 -2.85 3.95
N GLY A 128 8.05 -3.45 4.68
CA GLY A 128 7.02 -2.76 5.46
C GLY A 128 7.46 -2.31 6.85
N VAL A 129 8.75 -2.42 7.22
CA VAL A 129 9.25 -2.07 8.57
C VAL A 129 9.29 -0.56 8.76
N VAL A 130 8.73 -0.10 9.87
CA VAL A 130 8.73 1.30 10.33
C VAL A 130 9.55 1.39 11.61
N THR A 131 10.66 2.12 11.59
CA THR A 131 11.61 2.26 12.70
C THR A 131 11.58 3.64 13.35
N THR A 132 10.94 4.61 12.72
CA THR A 132 11.00 6.03 13.08
C THR A 132 9.87 6.51 13.99
N LEU A 133 8.95 5.62 14.39
CA LEU A 133 7.85 5.99 15.26
C LEU A 133 8.33 6.24 16.68
N PRO A 134 7.81 7.27 17.37
CA PRO A 134 8.09 7.50 18.78
C PRO A 134 7.62 6.30 19.60
N CYS A 135 8.47 5.81 20.50
CA CYS A 135 8.12 4.71 21.40
C CYS A 135 8.19 5.22 22.84
N ASP A 136 7.11 5.02 23.58
CA ASP A 136 7.07 5.28 25.03
C ASP A 136 7.38 3.99 25.80
N VAL A 137 7.79 4.13 27.04
CA VAL A 137 8.12 3.03 27.93
C VAL A 137 7.24 3.02 29.16
N PHE A 138 7.08 1.88 29.76
CA PHE A 138 6.44 1.77 31.07
C PHE A 138 7.42 2.26 32.15
N ALA A 139 6.89 2.93 33.18
CA ALA A 139 7.67 3.21 34.38
C ALA A 139 7.93 1.88 35.12
N THR A 140 9.17 1.41 35.05
CA THR A 140 9.66 0.19 35.72
C THR A 140 10.84 0.58 36.61
N ASP A 141 11.29 -0.34 37.49
CA ASP A 141 12.45 -0.11 38.36
C ASP A 141 13.75 0.06 37.57
N ALA A 142 13.83 -0.54 36.40
CA ALA A 142 14.88 -0.28 35.42
C ALA A 142 14.27 0.53 34.25
N ASP A 143 14.89 1.67 33.94
CA ASP A 143 14.45 2.50 32.83
C ASP A 143 14.54 1.73 31.49
N ASP A 144 13.57 1.97 30.62
CA ASP A 144 13.54 1.45 29.24
C ASP A 144 13.40 -0.09 29.09
N VAL A 145 13.03 -0.82 30.14
CA VAL A 145 12.91 -2.28 30.08
C VAL A 145 11.61 -2.76 29.42
N ALA A 146 10.52 -2.01 29.57
CA ALA A 146 9.21 -2.39 29.02
C ALA A 146 8.71 -1.34 28.03
N ILE A 147 8.65 -1.73 26.76
CA ILE A 147 8.26 -0.89 25.64
C ILE A 147 6.73 -0.91 25.50
N LYS A 148 6.12 0.27 25.34
CA LYS A 148 4.72 0.40 24.95
C LYS A 148 4.58 0.28 23.44
N PRO A 149 3.52 -0.38 22.92
CA PRO A 149 3.29 -0.44 21.49
C PRO A 149 3.22 0.96 20.86
N VAL A 150 3.74 1.11 19.65
CA VAL A 150 3.70 2.38 18.90
C VAL A 150 2.33 2.64 18.27
N THR A 151 1.42 1.68 18.35
CA THR A 151 0.03 1.77 17.89
C THR A 151 -0.94 1.84 19.08
N ASP A 152 -2.14 2.38 18.89
CA ASP A 152 -3.18 2.48 19.91
C ASP A 152 -3.75 1.11 20.33
N VAL A 153 -3.71 0.12 19.44
CA VAL A 153 -4.04 -1.28 19.72
C VAL A 153 -3.00 -2.20 19.08
N ILE A 154 -2.75 -3.34 19.70
CA ILE A 154 -1.88 -4.38 19.13
C ILE A 154 -2.72 -5.25 18.18
N ILE A 155 -2.29 -5.34 16.94
CA ILE A 155 -2.84 -6.24 15.94
C ILE A 155 -2.03 -7.53 15.95
N THR A 156 -2.68 -8.65 16.25
CA THR A 156 -2.08 -9.99 16.19
C THR A 156 -2.07 -10.53 14.77
N ASP A 157 -1.24 -11.55 14.49
CA ASP A 157 -1.12 -12.16 13.16
C ASP A 157 -2.46 -12.68 12.61
N ILE A 158 -3.31 -13.22 13.48
CA ILE A 158 -4.66 -13.69 13.09
C ILE A 158 -5.50 -12.50 12.63
N LYS A 159 -5.51 -11.43 13.41
CA LYS A 159 -6.26 -10.20 13.05
C LYS A 159 -5.68 -9.48 11.85
N GLU A 160 -4.37 -9.52 11.70
CA GLU A 160 -3.71 -8.97 10.51
C GLU A 160 -4.28 -9.63 9.26
N ARG A 161 -4.34 -10.96 9.25
CA ARG A 161 -4.90 -11.71 8.12
C ARG A 161 -6.37 -11.36 7.87
N GLU A 162 -7.21 -11.38 8.91
CA GLU A 162 -8.65 -11.05 8.80
C GLU A 162 -8.85 -9.63 8.24
N LEU A 163 -8.10 -8.64 8.75
CA LEU A 163 -8.19 -7.26 8.30
C LEU A 163 -7.66 -7.09 6.86
N SER A 164 -6.59 -7.80 6.52
CA SER A 164 -6.06 -7.83 5.15
C SER A 164 -7.07 -8.43 4.15
N ASP A 165 -7.79 -9.47 4.54
CA ASP A 165 -8.86 -10.07 3.73
C ASP A 165 -10.03 -9.10 3.51
N LEU A 166 -10.23 -8.19 4.45
CA LEU A 166 -11.18 -7.09 4.32
C LEU A 166 -10.66 -5.91 3.48
N GLY A 167 -9.43 -5.98 2.95
CA GLY A 167 -8.84 -4.93 2.13
C GLY A 167 -8.29 -3.76 2.95
N LEU A 168 -7.85 -4.03 4.17
CA LEU A 168 -7.21 -3.07 5.05
C LEU A 168 -5.70 -3.35 5.12
N ILE A 169 -4.94 -2.36 5.57
CA ILE A 169 -3.48 -2.43 5.69
C ILE A 169 -3.11 -2.23 7.16
N PRO A 170 -3.06 -3.32 7.94
CA PRO A 170 -2.76 -3.23 9.36
C PRO A 170 -1.28 -2.98 9.61
N LEU A 171 -0.98 -2.10 10.57
CA LEU A 171 0.35 -1.92 11.14
C LEU A 171 0.45 -2.77 12.41
N CYS A 172 1.37 -3.73 12.39
CA CYS A 172 1.58 -4.66 13.50
C CYS A 172 2.85 -4.30 14.27
N GLN A 173 2.79 -4.38 15.60
CA GLN A 173 3.98 -4.22 16.44
C GLN A 173 4.92 -5.42 16.26
N CYS A 174 6.19 -5.17 15.98
CA CYS A 174 7.21 -6.22 16.00
C CYS A 174 7.54 -6.61 17.44
N TYR A 175 7.67 -7.91 17.69
CA TYR A 175 7.87 -8.45 19.03
C TYR A 175 9.20 -7.96 19.63
N ASP A 176 9.17 -7.54 20.90
CA ASP A 176 10.32 -7.04 21.68
C ASP A 176 11.15 -5.93 21.02
N THR A 177 10.55 -5.16 20.14
CA THR A 177 11.23 -4.05 19.47
C THR A 177 10.34 -2.79 19.49
N PRO A 178 10.92 -1.59 19.38
CA PRO A 178 10.17 -0.35 19.17
C PRO A 178 9.64 -0.21 17.74
N TYR A 179 9.80 -1.23 16.92
CA TYR A 179 9.45 -1.20 15.50
C TYR A 179 8.05 -1.75 15.26
N ALA A 180 7.49 -1.33 14.15
CA ALA A 180 6.24 -1.88 13.63
C ALA A 180 6.41 -2.24 12.15
N ALA A 181 5.55 -3.08 11.61
CA ALA A 181 5.61 -3.47 10.21
C ALA A 181 4.24 -3.62 9.57
N PHE A 182 4.14 -3.24 8.32
CA PHE A 182 3.03 -3.61 7.45
C PHE A 182 3.36 -4.92 6.75
N TYR A 183 2.69 -6.01 7.15
CA TYR A 183 2.92 -7.33 6.55
C TYR A 183 2.14 -7.50 5.25
N SER A 184 1.02 -6.81 5.08
CA SER A 184 0.22 -6.74 3.87
C SER A 184 0.04 -5.31 3.38
N ASN A 185 -0.30 -5.15 2.11
CA ASN A 185 -0.61 -3.86 1.48
C ASN A 185 -1.78 -3.97 0.51
N GLN A 186 -2.78 -4.75 0.91
CA GLN A 186 -3.97 -5.00 0.12
C GLN A 186 -4.77 -3.70 -0.10
N SER A 187 -5.24 -3.46 -1.33
CA SER A 187 -6.23 -2.40 -1.56
C SER A 187 -7.61 -2.82 -1.07
N VAL A 188 -8.54 -1.87 -0.99
CA VAL A 188 -9.93 -2.16 -0.54
C VAL A 188 -10.73 -2.98 -1.56
N ARG A 189 -10.21 -3.23 -2.76
CA ARG A 189 -10.89 -4.00 -3.79
C ARG A 189 -11.16 -5.44 -3.32
N ARG A 190 -12.39 -5.89 -3.51
CA ARG A 190 -12.79 -7.27 -3.30
C ARG A 190 -12.88 -7.96 -4.67
N PRO A 191 -12.21 -9.11 -4.88
CA PRO A 191 -12.43 -9.94 -6.06
C PRO A 191 -13.90 -10.41 -6.16
N ASP A 192 -14.37 -10.62 -7.37
CA ASP A 192 -15.69 -11.19 -7.59
C ASP A 192 -15.75 -12.63 -7.03
N PRO A 193 -16.63 -12.93 -6.07
CA PRO A 193 -16.73 -14.25 -5.47
C PRO A 193 -17.31 -15.32 -6.42
N THR A 194 -17.86 -14.93 -7.56
CA THR A 194 -18.50 -15.85 -8.52
C THR A 194 -17.52 -16.47 -9.52
N VAL A 195 -16.30 -15.93 -9.63
CA VAL A 195 -15.26 -16.48 -10.51
C VAL A 195 -14.48 -17.61 -9.84
N SER A 196 -13.70 -18.37 -10.62
CA SER A 196 -12.87 -19.45 -10.10
C SER A 196 -11.91 -18.97 -9.00
N LEU A 197 -11.52 -19.88 -8.11
CA LEU A 197 -10.60 -19.55 -7.01
C LEU A 197 -9.28 -18.95 -7.52
N ASP A 198 -8.70 -19.53 -8.59
CA ASP A 198 -7.46 -19.02 -9.19
C ASP A 198 -7.63 -17.59 -9.70
N THR A 199 -8.77 -17.29 -10.33
CA THR A 199 -9.08 -15.93 -10.78
C THR A 199 -9.23 -14.96 -9.60
N GLN A 200 -9.84 -15.39 -8.51
CA GLN A 200 -9.96 -14.57 -7.29
C GLN A 200 -8.58 -14.26 -6.69
N VAL A 201 -7.70 -15.27 -6.59
CA VAL A 201 -6.34 -15.12 -6.09
C VAL A 201 -5.55 -14.15 -6.97
N ASN A 202 -5.59 -14.33 -8.28
CA ASN A 202 -4.92 -13.43 -9.23
C ASN A 202 -5.45 -12.00 -9.14
N ALA A 203 -6.77 -11.81 -9.03
CA ALA A 203 -7.37 -10.50 -8.85
C ALA A 203 -6.95 -9.84 -7.53
N ARG A 204 -6.81 -10.64 -6.46
CA ARG A 204 -6.32 -10.17 -5.16
C ARG A 204 -4.86 -9.73 -5.23
N LEU A 205 -4.00 -10.52 -5.84
CA LEU A 205 -2.58 -10.19 -6.03
C LEU A 205 -2.42 -8.91 -6.86
N SER A 206 -3.14 -8.80 -7.98
CA SER A 206 -3.11 -7.61 -8.84
C SER A 206 -3.61 -6.34 -8.15
N ALA A 207 -4.46 -6.48 -7.13
CA ALA A 207 -5.00 -5.38 -6.34
C ALA A 207 -4.11 -4.96 -5.16
N MET A 208 -2.95 -5.59 -4.94
CA MET A 208 -1.99 -5.12 -3.95
C MET A 208 -1.43 -3.76 -4.35
N LEU A 209 -1.31 -2.83 -3.38
CA LEU A 209 -0.87 -1.46 -3.65
C LEU A 209 0.51 -1.37 -4.27
N GLN A 210 1.43 -2.27 -3.95
CA GLN A 210 2.76 -2.31 -4.59
C GLN A 210 2.65 -2.44 -6.12
N HIS A 211 1.74 -3.29 -6.61
CA HIS A 211 1.52 -3.50 -8.04
C HIS A 211 0.74 -2.35 -8.66
N VAL A 212 -0.28 -1.86 -7.94
CA VAL A 212 -1.08 -0.70 -8.38
C VAL A 212 -0.22 0.55 -8.48
N LEU A 213 0.70 0.80 -7.55
CA LEU A 213 1.64 1.93 -7.57
C LEU A 213 2.62 1.82 -8.74
N CYS A 214 3.23 0.66 -8.95
CA CYS A 214 4.14 0.42 -10.08
C CYS A 214 3.41 0.56 -11.42
N GLY A 215 2.25 -0.08 -11.56
CA GLY A 215 1.44 -0.01 -12.79
C GLY A 215 0.94 1.41 -13.07
N SER A 216 0.49 2.14 -12.05
CA SER A 216 0.09 3.55 -12.17
C SER A 216 1.22 4.44 -12.67
N ARG A 217 2.42 4.27 -12.12
CA ARG A 217 3.60 5.02 -12.54
C ARG A 217 3.98 4.73 -13.99
N ILE A 218 4.00 3.45 -14.39
CA ILE A 218 4.26 3.04 -15.76
C ILE A 218 3.21 3.66 -16.69
N ALA A 219 1.93 3.61 -16.35
CA ALA A 219 0.86 4.20 -17.13
C ALA A 219 1.04 5.71 -17.34
N HIS A 220 1.46 6.43 -16.28
CA HIS A 220 1.75 7.86 -16.38
C HIS A 220 2.94 8.16 -17.29
N TYR A 221 4.03 7.43 -17.19
CA TYR A 221 5.19 7.60 -18.08
C TYR A 221 4.83 7.34 -19.54
N ILE A 222 4.09 6.28 -19.80
CA ILE A 222 3.65 5.95 -21.16
C ILE A 222 2.77 7.06 -21.73
N LYS A 223 1.81 7.58 -20.95
CA LYS A 223 0.99 8.72 -21.37
C LYS A 223 1.82 9.96 -21.71
N VAL A 224 2.84 10.25 -20.93
CA VAL A 224 3.76 11.37 -21.21
C VAL A 224 4.56 11.11 -22.49
N MET A 225 5.20 9.95 -22.59
CA MET A 225 6.02 9.59 -23.75
C MET A 225 5.24 9.63 -25.06
N ILE A 226 4.01 9.12 -25.05
CA ILE A 226 3.15 9.13 -26.25
C ILE A 226 2.74 10.57 -26.57
N ARG A 227 2.32 11.36 -25.57
CA ARG A 227 1.98 12.77 -25.79
C ARG A 227 3.13 13.55 -26.39
N ASP A 228 4.36 13.31 -25.93
CA ASP A 228 5.55 13.99 -26.44
C ASP A 228 5.92 13.54 -27.87
N LYS A 229 5.41 12.40 -28.29
CA LYS A 229 5.57 11.84 -29.65
C LYS A 229 4.41 12.20 -30.59
N VAL A 230 3.33 12.76 -30.09
CA VAL A 230 2.22 13.26 -30.92
C VAL A 230 2.74 14.33 -31.87
N GLY A 231 2.53 14.11 -33.19
CA GLY A 231 3.07 14.97 -34.25
C GLY A 231 4.39 14.50 -34.89
N SER A 232 5.13 13.57 -34.33
CA SER A 232 6.08 12.76 -35.07
C SER A 232 5.30 11.59 -35.68
N PHE A 233 5.36 11.39 -36.98
CA PHE A 233 4.62 10.36 -37.71
C PHE A 233 5.03 8.95 -37.25
N ILE A 234 4.48 8.52 -36.15
CA ILE A 234 4.73 7.19 -35.60
C ILE A 234 3.56 6.29 -36.01
N THR A 235 3.87 5.21 -36.71
CA THR A 235 2.91 4.14 -36.96
C THR A 235 2.63 3.35 -35.68
N ALA A 236 1.54 2.58 -35.65
CA ALA A 236 1.22 1.71 -34.51
C ALA A 236 2.40 0.77 -34.16
N ASP A 237 3.04 0.19 -35.19
CA ASP A 237 4.19 -0.72 -35.03
C ASP A 237 5.43 -0.03 -34.44
N GLU A 238 5.73 1.20 -34.89
CA GLU A 238 6.85 1.99 -34.35
C GLU A 238 6.57 2.37 -32.89
N CYS A 239 5.34 2.76 -32.56
CA CYS A 239 4.94 3.07 -31.20
C CYS A 239 5.05 1.83 -30.29
N GLU A 240 4.59 0.67 -30.77
CA GLU A 240 4.70 -0.59 -30.04
C GLU A 240 6.18 -0.96 -29.80
N ALA A 241 7.02 -0.89 -30.81
CA ALA A 241 8.46 -1.18 -30.68
C ALA A 241 9.16 -0.24 -29.69
N PHE A 242 8.86 1.06 -29.75
CA PHE A 242 9.39 2.05 -28.83
C PHE A 242 8.98 1.79 -27.36
N LEU A 243 7.71 1.48 -27.10
CA LEU A 243 7.22 1.19 -25.75
C LEU A 243 7.76 -0.13 -25.23
N ARG A 244 7.89 -1.14 -26.09
CA ARG A 244 8.47 -2.45 -25.76
C ARG A 244 9.94 -2.30 -25.34
N GLU A 245 10.74 -1.56 -26.08
CA GLU A 245 12.16 -1.28 -25.75
C GLU A 245 12.27 -0.53 -24.41
N TRP A 246 11.40 0.43 -24.17
CA TRP A 246 11.39 1.17 -22.91
C TRP A 246 11.03 0.29 -21.72
N LEU A 247 9.99 -0.55 -21.81
CA LEU A 247 9.56 -1.47 -20.75
C LEU A 247 10.60 -2.55 -20.46
N PHE A 248 11.33 -2.99 -21.48
CA PHE A 248 12.39 -4.00 -21.32
C PHE A 248 13.47 -3.56 -20.33
N ARG A 249 13.73 -2.26 -20.19
CA ARG A 249 14.71 -1.71 -19.22
C ARG A 249 14.29 -1.93 -17.76
N TYR A 250 13.03 -2.21 -17.49
CA TYR A 250 12.47 -2.43 -16.15
C TYR A 250 12.03 -3.86 -15.92
N THR A 251 12.37 -4.73 -16.85
CA THR A 251 11.95 -6.13 -16.86
C THR A 251 13.16 -7.04 -16.68
N THR A 252 13.07 -8.00 -15.78
CA THR A 252 14.06 -9.07 -15.66
C THR A 252 13.38 -10.42 -15.48
N GLY A 253 13.81 -11.40 -16.27
CA GLY A 253 13.34 -12.79 -16.15
C GLY A 253 14.19 -13.65 -15.23
N GLN A 254 15.23 -13.09 -14.60
CA GLN A 254 16.09 -13.83 -13.68
C GLN A 254 15.38 -14.01 -12.34
N GLU A 255 15.32 -15.25 -11.87
CA GLU A 255 14.65 -15.59 -10.60
C GLU A 255 15.59 -15.50 -9.39
N ASP A 256 16.90 -15.66 -9.60
CA ASP A 256 17.93 -15.73 -8.55
C ASP A 256 18.60 -14.35 -8.29
N LEU A 257 17.89 -13.26 -8.49
CA LEU A 257 18.44 -11.93 -8.18
C LEU A 257 18.44 -11.67 -6.68
N GLU A 258 19.48 -10.98 -6.22
CA GLU A 258 19.51 -10.40 -4.88
C GLU A 258 18.32 -9.45 -4.69
N TRP A 259 17.79 -9.39 -3.48
CA TRP A 259 16.59 -8.63 -3.14
C TRP A 259 16.65 -7.16 -3.61
N GLU A 260 17.79 -6.50 -3.45
CA GLU A 260 17.99 -5.11 -3.88
C GLU A 260 18.02 -4.95 -5.41
N GLU A 261 18.56 -5.92 -6.12
CA GLU A 261 18.57 -5.92 -7.58
C GLU A 261 17.17 -6.17 -8.13
N GLN A 262 16.44 -7.13 -7.58
CA GLN A 262 15.05 -7.40 -7.95
C GLN A 262 14.15 -6.17 -7.74
N ALA A 263 14.39 -5.39 -6.67
CA ALA A 263 13.65 -4.17 -6.39
C ALA A 263 13.79 -3.09 -7.48
N ARG A 264 14.90 -3.08 -8.22
CA ARG A 264 15.14 -2.14 -9.34
C ARG A 264 14.43 -2.54 -10.63
N TYR A 265 14.07 -3.80 -10.76
CA TYR A 265 13.34 -4.35 -11.90
C TYR A 265 11.93 -4.76 -11.45
N PRO A 266 10.96 -3.84 -11.44
CA PRO A 266 9.64 -4.11 -10.85
C PRO A 266 8.83 -5.15 -11.63
N LEU A 267 9.26 -5.50 -12.85
CA LEU A 267 8.53 -6.39 -13.75
C LEU A 267 9.34 -7.65 -14.04
N ARG A 268 8.67 -8.79 -13.99
CA ARG A 268 9.18 -10.08 -14.50
C ARG A 268 9.01 -10.15 -16.02
N GLU A 269 7.86 -9.66 -16.50
CA GLU A 269 7.51 -9.67 -17.93
C GLU A 269 6.63 -8.47 -18.24
N ALA A 270 6.77 -7.94 -19.46
CA ALA A 270 5.88 -6.90 -19.98
C ALA A 270 5.61 -7.13 -21.45
N SER A 271 4.38 -6.93 -21.86
CA SER A 271 4.00 -6.95 -23.28
C SER A 271 3.17 -5.72 -23.63
N VAL A 272 3.35 -5.23 -24.83
CA VAL A 272 2.64 -4.08 -25.40
C VAL A 272 1.97 -4.52 -26.69
N SER A 273 0.77 -4.07 -26.91
CA SER A 273 0.08 -4.19 -28.21
C SER A 273 -0.59 -2.88 -28.53
N VAL A 274 -0.23 -2.30 -29.66
CA VAL A 274 -0.81 -1.04 -30.16
C VAL A 274 -1.63 -1.34 -31.40
N LYS A 275 -2.89 -0.90 -31.41
CA LYS A 275 -3.82 -1.10 -32.53
C LYS A 275 -4.51 0.19 -32.89
N ASP A 276 -4.85 0.36 -34.14
CA ASP A 276 -5.67 1.47 -34.58
C ASP A 276 -7.03 1.44 -33.91
N HIS A 277 -7.53 2.61 -33.52
CA HIS A 277 -8.85 2.72 -32.92
C HIS A 277 -9.94 2.52 -34.00
N PRO A 278 -10.85 1.54 -33.86
CA PRO A 278 -11.93 1.35 -34.83
C PRO A 278 -12.80 2.61 -34.94
N GLY A 279 -12.86 3.19 -36.14
CA GLY A 279 -13.71 4.35 -36.43
C GLY A 279 -13.12 5.73 -36.10
N LYS A 280 -11.87 5.81 -35.64
CA LYS A 280 -11.17 7.09 -35.38
C LYS A 280 -9.76 7.04 -35.97
N PRO A 281 -9.56 7.42 -37.25
CA PRO A 281 -8.25 7.43 -37.88
C PRO A 281 -7.27 8.35 -37.11
N GLY A 282 -6.08 7.84 -36.81
CA GLY A 282 -5.05 8.57 -36.05
C GLY A 282 -5.14 8.46 -34.52
N GLU A 283 -6.16 7.77 -33.98
CA GLU A 283 -6.20 7.35 -32.59
C GLU A 283 -5.76 5.88 -32.45
N TYR A 284 -5.01 5.58 -31.39
CA TYR A 284 -4.52 4.22 -31.12
C TYR A 284 -5.06 3.72 -29.79
N ILE A 285 -5.34 2.42 -29.71
CA ILE A 285 -5.59 1.72 -28.45
C ILE A 285 -4.30 0.99 -28.08
N CYS A 286 -3.75 1.31 -26.94
CA CYS A 286 -2.58 0.64 -26.39
C CYS A 286 -2.99 -0.25 -25.22
N VAL A 287 -2.74 -1.55 -25.34
CA VAL A 287 -2.93 -2.53 -24.29
C VAL A 287 -1.57 -2.95 -23.78
N ILE A 288 -1.35 -2.80 -22.50
CA ILE A 288 -0.09 -3.12 -21.84
C ILE A 288 -0.38 -4.13 -20.75
N ARG A 289 0.29 -5.28 -20.83
CA ARG A 289 0.23 -6.32 -19.81
C ARG A 289 1.54 -6.29 -19.04
N LEU A 290 1.44 -6.17 -17.72
CA LEU A 290 2.56 -6.11 -16.80
C LEU A 290 2.46 -7.28 -15.85
N ARG A 291 3.53 -8.06 -15.75
CA ARG A 291 3.68 -9.13 -14.76
C ARG A 291 4.75 -8.71 -13.77
N PRO A 292 4.38 -8.31 -12.54
CA PRO A 292 5.35 -7.94 -11.52
C PRO A 292 6.04 -9.16 -10.91
N HIS A 293 7.15 -8.94 -10.19
CA HIS A 293 7.74 -9.98 -9.34
C HIS A 293 6.92 -10.17 -8.08
N TYR A 294 6.67 -11.41 -7.70
CA TYR A 294 6.00 -11.78 -6.45
C TYR A 294 7.03 -12.24 -5.42
N GLN A 295 7.03 -11.63 -4.25
CA GLN A 295 8.01 -11.89 -3.21
C GLN A 295 7.85 -13.23 -2.47
N LEU A 296 6.73 -13.92 -2.55
CA LEU A 296 6.44 -15.10 -1.71
C LEU A 296 5.54 -16.15 -2.35
N ASP A 297 4.93 -15.86 -3.50
CA ASP A 297 3.97 -16.78 -4.11
C ASP A 297 4.37 -17.08 -5.54
N HIS A 298 4.54 -18.35 -5.87
CA HIS A 298 4.76 -18.87 -7.22
C HIS A 298 3.52 -18.73 -8.12
N MET A 299 2.74 -17.65 -7.94
CA MET A 299 1.51 -17.44 -8.67
C MET A 299 1.71 -16.33 -9.71
N ASP A 300 1.31 -16.62 -10.91
CA ASP A 300 1.37 -15.70 -12.04
C ASP A 300 0.07 -14.90 -12.11
N SER A 301 0.13 -13.59 -11.90
CA SER A 301 -0.96 -12.70 -12.23
C SER A 301 -0.50 -11.57 -13.13
N ASP A 302 -1.30 -11.29 -14.16
CA ASP A 302 -1.03 -10.23 -15.12
C ASP A 302 -1.83 -8.97 -14.76
N LEU A 303 -1.17 -7.82 -14.77
CA LEU A 303 -1.81 -6.52 -14.68
C LEU A 303 -2.03 -5.99 -16.09
N GLU A 304 -3.28 -5.91 -16.52
CA GLU A 304 -3.63 -5.36 -17.83
C GLU A 304 -3.98 -3.87 -17.70
N LEU A 305 -3.22 -3.02 -18.39
CA LEU A 305 -3.48 -1.59 -18.51
C LEU A 305 -3.99 -1.32 -19.94
N VAL A 306 -5.23 -0.87 -20.03
CA VAL A 306 -5.81 -0.41 -21.30
C VAL A 306 -5.89 1.09 -21.29
N THR A 307 -5.27 1.77 -22.24
CA THR A 307 -5.35 3.21 -22.40
C THR A 307 -5.69 3.58 -23.84
N GLU A 308 -6.59 4.53 -24.00
CA GLU A 308 -6.86 5.17 -25.30
C GLU A 308 -5.88 6.31 -25.49
N LEU A 309 -5.27 6.36 -26.65
CA LEU A 309 -4.32 7.35 -27.07
C LEU A 309 -5.00 8.21 -28.13
N ALA A 310 -5.43 9.41 -27.76
CA ALA A 310 -6.05 10.35 -28.67
C ALA A 310 -5.05 11.39 -29.16
N HIS A 311 -5.10 11.70 -30.45
CA HIS A 311 -4.51 12.91 -30.97
C HIS A 311 -5.24 14.11 -30.37
N SER A 312 -4.54 14.95 -29.58
CA SER A 312 -5.07 16.27 -29.24
C SER A 312 -5.05 17.13 -30.50
N THR A 313 -6.22 17.45 -31.01
CA THR A 313 -6.41 18.50 -32.04
C THR A 313 -6.01 19.85 -31.49
#